data_3a494d7d8b9c3ec56b49ef7ec1d9221e
#
_entry.id   3a494d7d8b9c3ec56b49ef7ec1d9221e
#
_cell.length_a   1.000
_cell.length_b   1.000
_cell.length_c   1.000
_cell.angle_alpha   90.00
_cell.angle_beta   90.00
_cell.angle_gamma   90.00
#
_symmetry.space_group_name_H-M   'P 1'
#
loop_
_entity.id
_entity.type
_entity.pdbx_description
1 polymer ?
#
loop_
_entity_poly.entity_id
_entity_poly.type
_entity_poly.pdbx_seq_one_letter_code
_entity_poly.pdbx_strand_id
1 'polypeptide(L)'
;MILKRCCEKLENLSLKIAFIESASSGYLCSQFSIYKNTGADILLGALVSYDPNIKQHILHIPRSLILQHSAESKEVTHAMAQQGLHLFTDADIVVACTGLLKPGGSATTEKPEGTFFISIAYLKKIKDIHYLLNGTALERLDQLTELVAQEVLNIISV
;
A
#
# COMPACT_ATOMS: atom_id res chain seq x y z
N MET A 1 13.15 -12.39 9.11
CA MET A 1 12.57 -11.18 8.54
C MET A 1 11.21 -11.51 7.92
N ILE A 2 10.19 -10.77 8.29
CA ILE A 2 8.81 -11.01 7.83
C ILE A 2 8.66 -10.77 6.33
N LEU A 3 9.25 -9.71 5.81
CA LEU A 3 9.20 -9.39 4.39
C LEU A 3 9.75 -10.52 3.52
N LYS A 4 10.89 -11.09 3.88
CA LYS A 4 11.46 -12.22 3.15
C LYS A 4 10.53 -13.43 3.15
N ARG A 5 9.95 -13.77 4.31
CA ARG A 5 8.97 -14.85 4.43
C ARG A 5 7.73 -14.60 3.58
N CYS A 6 7.27 -13.35 3.52
CA CYS A 6 6.15 -12.96 2.69
C CYS A 6 6.46 -13.20 1.21
N CYS A 7 7.61 -12.76 0.73
CA CYS A 7 8.04 -12.99 -0.65
C CYS A 7 8.14 -14.49 -0.97
N GLU A 8 8.71 -15.27 -0.08
CA GLU A 8 8.80 -16.74 -0.24
C GLU A 8 7.41 -17.39 -0.31
N LYS A 9 6.48 -16.93 0.52
CA LYS A 9 5.11 -17.46 0.52
C LYS A 9 4.36 -17.09 -0.77
N LEU A 10 4.51 -15.86 -1.26
CA LEU A 10 3.94 -15.44 -2.54
C LEU A 10 4.47 -16.31 -3.68
N GLU A 11 5.78 -16.55 -3.70
CA GLU A 11 6.42 -17.40 -4.70
C GLU A 11 5.88 -18.83 -4.64
N ASN A 12 5.82 -19.43 -3.43
CA ASN A 12 5.32 -20.80 -3.25
C ASN A 12 3.86 -20.97 -3.68
N LEU A 13 3.05 -19.94 -3.56
CA LEU A 13 1.65 -19.93 -3.96
C LEU A 13 1.44 -19.41 -5.39
N SER A 14 2.50 -19.00 -6.07
CA SER A 14 2.46 -18.39 -7.40
C SER A 14 1.52 -17.16 -7.47
N LEU A 15 1.51 -16.35 -6.41
CA LEU A 15 0.71 -15.13 -6.31
C LEU A 15 1.50 -13.91 -6.75
N LYS A 16 0.86 -13.04 -7.52
CA LYS A 16 1.44 -11.79 -8.03
C LYS A 16 0.89 -10.60 -7.25
N ILE A 17 1.79 -9.69 -6.88
CA ILE A 17 1.48 -8.51 -6.08
C ILE A 17 1.84 -7.23 -6.83
N ALA A 18 1.00 -6.21 -6.66
CA ALA A 18 1.24 -4.86 -7.15
C ALA A 18 0.92 -3.85 -6.05
N PHE A 19 1.50 -2.65 -6.17
CA PHE A 19 1.38 -1.60 -5.16
C PHE A 19 0.83 -0.32 -5.75
N ILE A 20 -0.04 0.36 -5.01
CA ILE A 20 -0.49 1.72 -5.28
C ILE A 20 -0.03 2.58 -4.11
N GLU A 21 1.06 3.30 -4.30
CA GLU A 21 1.74 4.01 -3.22
C GLU A 21 1.55 5.52 -3.32
N SER A 22 1.36 6.18 -2.18
CA SER A 22 1.33 7.63 -2.07
C SER A 22 2.54 8.12 -1.27
N ALA A 23 2.41 8.36 0.02
CA ALA A 23 3.50 8.86 0.86
C ALA A 23 4.73 7.94 0.93
N SER A 24 4.54 6.65 0.74
CA SER A 24 5.64 5.67 0.69
C SER A 24 6.47 5.76 -0.61
N SER A 25 5.93 6.39 -1.65
CA SER A 25 6.66 6.82 -2.85
C SER A 25 7.50 5.72 -3.53
N GLY A 26 6.97 4.50 -3.59
CA GLY A 26 7.65 3.36 -4.22
C GLY A 26 8.48 2.50 -3.24
N TYR A 27 8.53 2.87 -1.97
CA TYR A 27 9.34 2.15 -0.99
C TYR A 27 8.90 0.70 -0.81
N LEU A 28 7.59 0.44 -0.72
CA LEU A 28 7.06 -0.92 -0.59
C LEU A 28 7.47 -1.78 -1.78
N CYS A 29 7.24 -1.29 -2.99
CA CYS A 29 7.61 -1.99 -4.21
C CYS A 29 9.12 -2.27 -4.25
N SER A 30 9.94 -1.28 -3.92
CA SER A 30 11.40 -1.40 -3.87
C SER A 30 11.84 -2.48 -2.90
N GLN A 31 11.28 -2.51 -1.69
CA GLN A 31 11.65 -3.48 -0.66
C GLN A 31 11.26 -4.91 -1.06
N PHE A 32 10.07 -5.11 -1.61
CA PHE A 32 9.66 -6.41 -2.14
C PHE A 32 10.58 -6.86 -3.28
N SER A 33 10.99 -5.94 -4.15
CA SER A 33 11.95 -6.21 -5.23
C SER A 33 13.30 -6.71 -4.70
N ILE A 34 13.79 -6.12 -3.60
CA ILE A 34 15.07 -6.48 -2.99
C ILE A 34 15.01 -7.87 -2.36
N TYR A 35 13.92 -8.19 -1.66
CA TYR A 35 13.83 -9.40 -0.82
C TYR A 35 13.17 -10.59 -1.49
N LYS A 36 12.60 -10.44 -2.69
CA LYS A 36 12.16 -11.59 -3.47
C LYS A 36 13.37 -12.36 -4.01
N ASN A 37 13.21 -13.64 -4.27
CA ASN A 37 14.24 -14.44 -4.91
C ASN A 37 14.48 -13.98 -6.35
N THR A 38 15.71 -14.08 -6.83
CA THR A 38 16.04 -13.79 -8.21
C THR A 38 15.24 -14.69 -9.15
N GLY A 39 14.57 -14.10 -10.14
CA GLY A 39 13.75 -14.84 -11.08
C GLY A 39 12.33 -15.15 -10.58
N ALA A 40 11.99 -14.85 -9.32
CA ALA A 40 10.63 -15.02 -8.82
C ALA A 40 9.69 -14.01 -9.50
N ASP A 41 8.61 -14.53 -10.09
CA ASP A 41 7.62 -13.74 -10.82
C ASP A 41 6.44 -13.36 -9.91
N ILE A 42 6.74 -12.68 -8.81
CA ILE A 42 5.74 -12.27 -7.82
C ILE A 42 5.41 -10.78 -7.87
N LEU A 43 6.28 -9.95 -8.44
CA LEU A 43 6.15 -8.50 -8.42
C LEU A 43 5.80 -7.97 -9.81
N LEU A 44 4.63 -7.35 -9.93
CA LEU A 44 4.21 -6.71 -11.18
C LEU A 44 4.74 -5.28 -11.29
N GLY A 45 4.81 -4.57 -10.18
CA GLY A 45 5.24 -3.19 -10.14
C GLY A 45 4.39 -2.34 -9.23
N ALA A 46 4.43 -1.03 -9.45
CA ALA A 46 3.69 -0.08 -8.64
C ALA A 46 3.31 1.16 -9.45
N LEU A 47 2.26 1.83 -9.01
CA LEU A 47 1.99 3.22 -9.37
C LEU A 47 2.27 4.08 -8.14
N VAL A 48 3.12 5.09 -8.29
CA VAL A 48 3.32 6.12 -7.28
C VAL A 48 2.35 7.26 -7.57
N SER A 49 1.28 7.35 -6.79
CA SER A 49 0.20 8.32 -6.96
C SER A 49 0.29 9.43 -5.91
N TYR A 50 1.47 10.01 -5.77
CA TYR A 50 1.77 11.01 -4.74
C TYR A 50 0.92 12.28 -4.91
N ASP A 51 0.83 12.79 -6.14
CA ASP A 51 0.05 13.99 -6.46
C ASP A 51 -1.44 13.65 -6.57
N PRO A 52 -2.36 14.48 -6.03
CA PRO A 52 -3.80 14.26 -6.17
C PRO A 52 -4.29 14.14 -7.62
N ASN A 53 -3.62 14.79 -8.57
CA ASN A 53 -3.96 14.69 -9.98
C ASN A 53 -3.73 13.28 -10.53
N ILE A 54 -2.69 12.58 -10.06
CA ILE A 54 -2.43 11.20 -10.43
C ILE A 54 -3.56 10.31 -9.89
N LYS A 55 -3.99 10.54 -8.64
CA LYS A 55 -5.12 9.82 -8.05
C LYS A 55 -6.41 10.01 -8.87
N GLN A 56 -6.65 11.20 -9.37
CA GLN A 56 -7.86 11.50 -10.15
C GLN A 56 -7.76 11.00 -11.59
N HIS A 57 -6.67 11.30 -12.29
CA HIS A 57 -6.57 11.07 -13.74
C HIS A 57 -6.12 9.66 -14.10
N ILE A 58 -5.29 9.03 -13.29
CA ILE A 58 -4.82 7.67 -13.54
C ILE A 58 -5.66 6.64 -12.80
N LEU A 59 -5.93 6.86 -11.53
CA LEU A 59 -6.70 5.93 -10.70
C LEU A 59 -8.21 6.20 -10.72
N HIS A 60 -8.65 7.27 -11.36
CA HIS A 60 -10.07 7.64 -11.45
C HIS A 60 -10.76 7.77 -10.09
N ILE A 61 -10.02 8.23 -9.07
CA ILE A 61 -10.61 8.49 -7.76
C ILE A 61 -11.37 9.81 -7.84
N PRO A 62 -12.66 9.84 -7.46
CA PRO A 62 -13.44 11.06 -7.52
C PRO A 62 -12.84 12.18 -6.67
N ARG A 63 -12.74 13.37 -7.24
CA ARG A 63 -12.25 14.55 -6.50
C ARG A 63 -13.07 14.79 -5.24
N SER A 64 -14.38 14.56 -5.30
CA SER A 64 -15.28 14.70 -4.15
C SER A 64 -14.87 13.80 -2.98
N LEU A 65 -14.41 12.59 -3.24
CA LEU A 65 -13.94 11.67 -2.21
C LEU A 65 -12.69 12.21 -1.50
N ILE A 66 -11.75 12.73 -2.29
CA ILE A 66 -10.52 13.33 -1.77
C ILE A 66 -10.82 14.58 -0.94
N LEU A 67 -11.75 15.43 -1.41
CA LEU A 67 -12.14 16.65 -0.69
C LEU A 67 -12.88 16.35 0.61
N GLN A 68 -13.72 15.30 0.61
CA GLN A 68 -14.51 14.93 1.78
C GLN A 68 -13.69 14.25 2.87
N HIS A 69 -12.77 13.34 2.49
CA HIS A 69 -12.05 12.48 3.43
C HIS A 69 -10.56 12.78 3.56
N SER A 70 -10.02 13.65 2.74
CA SER A 70 -8.61 13.92 2.48
C SER A 70 -7.90 12.78 1.72
N ALA A 71 -6.74 13.10 1.14
CA ALA A 71 -5.92 12.12 0.40
C ALA A 71 -5.39 11.01 1.31
N GLU A 72 -5.16 11.31 2.58
CA GLU A 72 -4.72 10.35 3.60
C GLU A 72 -5.93 9.93 4.42
N SER A 73 -6.64 8.91 3.94
CA SER A 73 -7.86 8.40 4.57
C SER A 73 -8.11 6.94 4.19
N LYS A 74 -8.91 6.25 5.01
CA LYS A 74 -9.38 4.90 4.71
C LYS A 74 -10.12 4.87 3.37
N GLU A 75 -11.01 5.83 3.15
CA GLU A 75 -11.90 5.87 1.98
C GLU A 75 -11.13 6.02 0.68
N VAL A 76 -10.15 6.94 0.64
CA VAL A 76 -9.32 7.14 -0.54
C VAL A 76 -8.39 5.94 -0.75
N THR A 77 -7.80 5.41 0.31
CA THR A 77 -6.90 4.24 0.21
C THR A 77 -7.66 3.00 -0.29
N HIS A 78 -8.89 2.79 0.19
CA HIS A 78 -9.76 1.72 -0.28
C HIS A 78 -10.05 1.86 -1.78
N ALA A 79 -10.41 3.06 -2.23
CA ALA A 79 -10.64 3.34 -3.64
C ALA A 79 -9.38 3.12 -4.49
N MET A 80 -8.21 3.46 -3.96
CA MET A 80 -6.93 3.21 -4.63
C MET A 80 -6.70 1.71 -4.84
N ALA A 81 -7.01 0.87 -3.86
CA ALA A 81 -6.91 -0.58 -3.99
C ALA A 81 -7.88 -1.13 -5.05
N GLN A 82 -9.12 -0.65 -5.06
CA GLN A 82 -10.11 -1.03 -6.08
C GLN A 82 -9.63 -0.67 -7.49
N GLN A 83 -9.18 0.56 -7.68
CA GLN A 83 -8.69 1.01 -8.98
C GLN A 83 -7.36 0.34 -9.37
N GLY A 84 -6.55 -0.02 -8.41
CA GLY A 84 -5.32 -0.77 -8.62
C GLY A 84 -5.57 -2.14 -9.26
N LEU A 85 -6.68 -2.80 -8.91
CA LEU A 85 -7.09 -4.06 -9.55
C LEU A 85 -7.43 -3.88 -11.03
N HIS A 86 -7.95 -2.72 -11.42
CA HIS A 86 -8.21 -2.41 -12.85
C HIS A 86 -6.94 -2.06 -13.60
N LEU A 87 -5.97 -1.44 -12.92
CA LEU A 87 -4.69 -1.05 -13.52
C LEU A 87 -3.76 -2.26 -13.69
N PHE A 88 -3.69 -3.11 -12.67
CA PHE A 88 -2.85 -4.32 -12.65
C PHE A 88 -3.73 -5.56 -12.76
N THR A 89 -4.21 -5.84 -13.98
CA THR A 89 -5.17 -6.91 -14.24
C THR A 89 -4.65 -8.31 -13.93
N ASP A 90 -3.33 -8.50 -13.94
CA ASP A 90 -2.71 -9.80 -13.61
C ASP A 90 -2.37 -9.95 -12.11
N ALA A 91 -2.66 -8.93 -11.29
CA ALA A 91 -2.39 -9.01 -9.86
C ALA A 91 -3.40 -9.89 -9.14
N ASP A 92 -2.89 -10.76 -8.28
CA ASP A 92 -3.70 -11.48 -7.29
C ASP A 92 -3.93 -10.61 -6.06
N ILE A 93 -2.93 -9.79 -5.72
CA ILE A 93 -2.95 -8.91 -4.55
C ILE A 93 -2.58 -7.49 -4.98
N VAL A 94 -3.37 -6.52 -4.55
CA VAL A 94 -3.04 -5.11 -4.68
C VAL A 94 -2.98 -4.48 -3.29
N VAL A 95 -1.86 -3.86 -2.97
CA VAL A 95 -1.66 -3.12 -1.71
C VAL A 95 -1.68 -1.64 -2.03
N ALA A 96 -2.64 -0.91 -1.47
CA ALA A 96 -2.69 0.55 -1.54
C ALA A 96 -2.29 1.15 -0.19
N CYS A 97 -1.64 2.31 -0.23
CA CYS A 97 -1.12 2.96 0.96
C CYS A 97 -1.15 4.48 0.82
N THR A 98 -1.69 5.14 1.85
CA THR A 98 -1.57 6.60 2.04
C THR A 98 -1.06 6.86 3.46
N GLY A 99 -0.49 8.03 3.71
CA GLY A 99 -0.05 8.32 5.07
C GLY A 99 0.58 9.69 5.24
N LEU A 100 0.81 10.02 6.50
CA LEU A 100 1.44 11.25 6.96
C LEU A 100 2.86 10.94 7.42
N LEU A 101 3.76 10.80 6.45
CA LEU A 101 5.15 10.39 6.67
C LEU A 101 5.95 11.46 7.43
N LYS A 102 5.65 12.74 7.18
CA LYS A 102 6.35 13.90 7.70
C LYS A 102 5.37 14.88 8.34
N PRO A 103 5.85 15.86 9.12
CA PRO A 103 4.99 16.90 9.70
C PRO A 103 4.21 17.68 8.65
N GLY A 104 3.01 18.13 8.98
CA GLY A 104 2.17 18.97 8.13
C GLY A 104 1.10 18.20 7.37
N GLY A 105 0.78 18.66 6.15
CA GLY A 105 -0.26 18.05 5.33
C GLY A 105 -1.63 18.13 5.98
N SER A 106 -2.39 17.02 5.92
CA SER A 106 -3.74 16.93 6.47
C SER A 106 -3.77 16.43 7.92
N ALA A 107 -2.64 16.52 8.67
CA ALA A 107 -2.57 16.05 10.05
C ALA A 107 -3.59 16.76 10.95
N THR A 108 -4.25 15.98 11.80
CA THR A 108 -5.20 16.44 12.83
C THR A 108 -4.90 15.74 14.14
N THR A 109 -5.64 16.11 15.21
CA THR A 109 -5.51 15.41 16.50
C THR A 109 -5.89 13.94 16.39
N GLU A 110 -6.93 13.61 15.63
CA GLU A 110 -7.41 12.24 15.41
C GLU A 110 -6.55 11.48 14.39
N LYS A 111 -5.86 12.22 13.51
CA LYS A 111 -5.00 11.67 12.47
C LYS A 111 -3.65 12.41 12.52
N PRO A 112 -2.80 12.11 13.53
CA PRO A 112 -1.53 12.80 13.70
C PRO A 112 -0.48 12.32 12.69
N GLU A 113 0.64 13.04 12.62
CA GLU A 113 1.83 12.62 11.89
C GLU A 113 2.19 11.17 12.24
N GLY A 114 2.51 10.37 11.24
CA GLY A 114 2.80 8.95 11.39
C GLY A 114 1.60 8.04 11.13
N THR A 115 0.40 8.58 10.96
CA THR A 115 -0.77 7.79 10.61
C THR A 115 -0.67 7.31 9.16
N PHE A 116 -0.81 6.00 8.97
CA PHE A 116 -0.84 5.35 7.66
C PHE A 116 -2.09 4.50 7.49
N PHE A 117 -2.68 4.59 6.31
CA PHE A 117 -3.82 3.77 5.89
C PHE A 117 -3.36 2.78 4.84
N ILE A 118 -3.78 1.53 4.98
CA ILE A 118 -3.42 0.44 4.07
C ILE A 118 -4.71 -0.28 3.69
N SER A 119 -4.88 -0.55 2.40
CA SER A 119 -5.97 -1.37 1.89
C SER A 119 -5.38 -2.47 1.03
N ILE A 120 -5.71 -3.72 1.34
CA ILE A 120 -5.18 -4.90 0.65
C ILE A 120 -6.34 -5.63 -0.01
N ALA A 121 -6.31 -5.68 -1.34
CA ALA A 121 -7.28 -6.40 -2.15
C ALA A 121 -6.77 -7.82 -2.45
N TYR A 122 -7.59 -8.83 -2.12
CA TYR A 122 -7.32 -10.24 -2.39
C TYR A 122 -8.62 -11.04 -2.41
N LEU A 123 -8.79 -11.90 -3.40
CA LEU A 123 -9.97 -12.77 -3.54
C LEU A 123 -11.31 -12.02 -3.43
N LYS A 124 -11.43 -10.90 -4.15
CA LYS A 124 -12.65 -10.05 -4.20
C LYS A 124 -13.02 -9.40 -2.85
N LYS A 125 -12.07 -9.33 -1.93
CA LYS A 125 -12.23 -8.65 -0.64
C LYS A 125 -11.13 -7.59 -0.51
N ILE A 126 -11.43 -6.54 0.23
CA ILE A 126 -10.45 -5.50 0.58
C ILE A 126 -10.41 -5.38 2.09
N LYS A 127 -9.22 -5.58 2.66
CA LYS A 127 -8.99 -5.36 4.08
C LYS A 127 -8.42 -3.97 4.27
N ASP A 128 -9.09 -3.15 5.08
CA ASP A 128 -8.64 -1.79 5.42
C ASP A 128 -8.06 -1.79 6.83
N ILE A 129 -6.87 -1.21 6.96
CA ILE A 129 -6.12 -1.16 8.23
C ILE A 129 -5.51 0.22 8.37
N HIS A 130 -5.26 0.66 9.59
CA HIS A 130 -4.47 1.85 9.84
C HIS A 130 -3.50 1.65 11.00
N TYR A 131 -2.41 2.40 10.97
CA TYR A 131 -1.37 2.35 11.98
C TYR A 131 -0.90 3.76 12.31
N LEU A 132 -0.45 3.95 13.56
CA LEU A 132 0.33 5.10 13.96
C LEU A 132 1.79 4.66 14.09
N LEU A 133 2.63 5.12 13.16
CA LEU A 133 4.05 4.77 13.10
C LEU A 133 4.89 5.86 13.76
N ASN A 134 5.99 5.46 14.38
CA ASN A 134 6.84 6.36 15.15
C ASN A 134 8.26 6.41 14.60
N GLY A 135 8.99 7.46 14.99
CA GLY A 135 10.38 7.65 14.61
C GLY A 135 10.57 8.57 13.42
N THR A 136 11.71 8.44 12.77
CA THR A 136 12.04 9.19 11.55
C THR A 136 11.22 8.72 10.35
N ALA A 137 11.26 9.47 9.26
CA ALA A 137 10.59 9.07 8.02
C ALA A 137 11.05 7.68 7.55
N LEU A 138 12.34 7.41 7.57
CA LEU A 138 12.88 6.11 7.14
C LEU A 138 12.46 4.97 8.09
N GLU A 139 12.50 5.21 9.39
CA GLU A 139 12.04 4.24 10.38
C GLU A 139 10.55 3.91 10.21
N ARG A 140 9.73 4.91 9.91
CA ARG A 140 8.30 4.71 9.59
C ARG A 140 8.11 3.85 8.35
N LEU A 141 8.87 4.11 7.29
CA LEU A 141 8.81 3.32 6.06
C LEU A 141 9.23 1.85 6.28
N ASP A 142 10.24 1.63 7.11
CA ASP A 142 10.67 0.28 7.48
C ASP A 142 9.60 -0.46 8.29
N GLN A 143 9.00 0.21 9.27
CA GLN A 143 7.88 -0.34 10.04
C GLN A 143 6.68 -0.65 9.13
N LEU A 144 6.33 0.28 8.24
CA LEU A 144 5.25 0.11 7.29
C LEU A 144 5.46 -1.15 6.42
N THR A 145 6.67 -1.33 5.93
CA THR A 145 7.02 -2.47 5.07
C THR A 145 6.81 -3.81 5.80
N GLU A 146 7.30 -3.91 7.03
CA GLU A 146 7.13 -5.13 7.85
C GLU A 146 5.65 -5.38 8.20
N LEU A 147 4.90 -4.33 8.51
CA LEU A 147 3.47 -4.45 8.81
C LEU A 147 2.67 -4.89 7.57
N VAL A 148 2.94 -4.32 6.42
CA VAL A 148 2.31 -4.72 5.15
C VAL A 148 2.64 -6.18 4.84
N ALA A 149 3.89 -6.57 4.97
CA ALA A 149 4.32 -7.96 4.76
C ALA A 149 3.59 -8.92 5.70
N GLN A 150 3.45 -8.57 6.98
CA GLN A 150 2.72 -9.38 7.95
C GLN A 150 1.24 -9.51 7.59
N GLU A 151 0.59 -8.41 7.19
CA GLU A 151 -0.82 -8.44 6.80
C GLU A 151 -1.05 -9.25 5.52
N VAL A 152 -0.16 -9.15 4.54
CA VAL A 152 -0.23 -9.99 3.34
C VAL A 152 -0.08 -11.46 3.72
N LEU A 153 0.89 -11.81 4.56
CA LEU A 153 1.06 -13.18 5.06
C LEU A 153 -0.21 -13.70 5.74
N ASN A 154 -0.83 -12.89 6.59
CA ASN A 154 -2.05 -13.27 7.30
C ASN A 154 -3.19 -13.57 6.31
N ILE A 155 -3.35 -12.75 5.30
CA ILE A 155 -4.43 -12.87 4.31
C ILE A 155 -4.25 -14.12 3.44
N ILE A 156 -3.04 -14.39 2.97
CA ILE A 156 -2.78 -15.50 2.04
C ILE A 156 -2.58 -16.85 2.73
N SER A 157 -2.50 -16.86 4.05
CA SER A 157 -2.30 -18.08 4.84
C SER A 157 -3.61 -18.70 5.35
N VAL A 158 -4.73 -18.08 5.02
CA VAL A 158 -6.07 -18.53 5.43
C VAL A 158 -6.65 -19.52 4.42
#